data_7f635b63050a6e61004b9fec15a72b0f
#
_entry.id   7f635b63050a6e61004b9fec15a72b0f
#
_cell.length_a   1.000
_cell.length_b   1.000
_cell.length_c   1.000
_cell.angle_alpha   90.00
_cell.angle_beta   90.00
_cell.angle_gamma   90.00
#
_symmetry.space_group_name_H-M   'P 1'
#
loop_
_entity.id
_entity.type
_entity.pdbx_description
1 polymer ?
#
loop_
_entity_poly.entity_id
_entity_poly.type
_entity_poly.pdbx_seq_one_letter_code
_entity_poly.pdbx_strand_id
1 'polypeptide(L)'
;MKASLIISVYKDTRALRAVLDSLKQQTEQDIEVIISEDGEDTKMAEFIRQYDFLWPMQHLTQPDEGWRKERALNRAVVTAKSDWLIFIDGDCVLHPRFIEWHVRMRQRGVMQAGKRVKLSPQLSERMLQGDNICFFPYLFWHRGCRYVEEAFYCGLAQWLRRPVKHLVGSNMSMSRTDLMAINGFDENYTLPATGEDYDIEWRMQANGCRIVSLRNLAVQYHLYHKENWQEQERNMIYCRAQQAKNAYVCKNGIHP
;
A
#
# COMPACT_ATOMS: atom_id res chain seq x y z
N MET A 1 7.53 0.65 18.91
CA MET A 1 7.16 0.47 17.48
C MET A 1 5.80 1.08 17.24
N LYS A 2 5.74 2.08 16.35
CA LYS A 2 4.54 2.89 16.13
C LYS A 2 3.66 2.38 14.99
N ALA A 3 4.25 1.67 14.04
CA ALA A 3 3.54 1.07 12.91
C ALA A 3 4.26 -0.16 12.35
N SER A 4 3.51 -1.06 11.71
CA SER A 4 4.03 -2.11 10.84
C SER A 4 3.79 -1.69 9.38
N LEU A 5 4.87 -1.50 8.63
CA LEU A 5 4.82 -1.19 7.19
C LEU A 5 4.80 -2.50 6.42
N ILE A 6 3.72 -2.75 5.70
CA ILE A 6 3.52 -3.94 4.86
C ILE A 6 3.76 -3.53 3.41
N ILE A 7 4.73 -4.17 2.77
CA ILE A 7 5.13 -3.90 1.38
C ILE A 7 4.74 -5.11 0.54
N SER A 8 3.75 -4.96 -0.33
CA SER A 8 3.35 -6.02 -1.27
C SER A 8 4.33 -6.07 -2.44
N VAL A 9 4.93 -7.22 -2.69
CA VAL A 9 5.93 -7.38 -3.75
C VAL A 9 5.64 -8.60 -4.64
N TYR A 10 6.07 -8.49 -5.91
CA TYR A 10 6.08 -9.60 -6.87
C TYR A 10 7.23 -9.41 -7.87
N LYS A 11 8.27 -10.23 -7.77
CA LYS A 11 9.40 -10.40 -8.70
C LYS A 11 10.26 -9.17 -9.04
N ASP A 12 9.91 -7.93 -8.67
CA ASP A 12 10.66 -6.72 -9.02
C ASP A 12 11.57 -6.25 -7.89
N THR A 13 12.79 -6.75 -7.87
CA THR A 13 13.82 -6.38 -6.87
C THR A 13 14.37 -4.97 -7.07
N ARG A 14 14.35 -4.41 -8.31
CA ARG A 14 14.83 -3.05 -8.58
C ARG A 14 13.86 -2.02 -8.00
N ALA A 15 12.56 -2.23 -8.22
CA ALA A 15 11.54 -1.37 -7.64
C ALA A 15 11.58 -1.44 -6.10
N LEU A 16 11.63 -2.65 -5.53
CA LEU A 16 11.73 -2.82 -4.08
C LEU A 16 12.96 -2.11 -3.50
N ARG A 17 14.13 -2.17 -4.17
CA ARG A 17 15.33 -1.43 -3.74
C ARG A 17 15.05 0.07 -3.62
N ALA A 18 14.45 0.69 -4.64
CA ALA A 18 14.14 2.12 -4.62
C ALA A 18 13.16 2.48 -3.49
N VAL A 19 12.17 1.62 -3.21
CA VAL A 19 11.24 1.77 -2.07
C VAL A 19 12.00 1.71 -0.75
N LEU A 20 12.83 0.68 -0.52
CA LEU A 20 13.60 0.49 0.71
C LEU A 20 14.61 1.64 0.93
N ASP A 21 15.25 2.14 -0.14
CA ASP A 21 16.17 3.27 -0.04
C ASP A 21 15.41 4.57 0.33
N SER A 22 14.15 4.73 -0.13
CA SER A 22 13.30 5.85 0.30
C SER A 22 12.89 5.74 1.77
N LEU A 23 12.81 4.53 2.33
CA LEU A 23 12.53 4.33 3.76
C LEU A 23 13.68 4.82 4.64
N LYS A 24 14.93 4.72 4.19
CA LYS A 24 16.10 5.25 4.92
C LYS A 24 16.03 6.77 5.14
N GLN A 25 15.24 7.48 4.33
CA GLN A 25 15.05 8.93 4.40
C GLN A 25 13.81 9.35 5.20
N GLN A 26 13.05 8.42 5.77
CA GLN A 26 11.84 8.75 6.52
C GLN A 26 12.16 9.50 7.82
N THR A 27 11.33 10.49 8.17
CA THR A 27 11.44 11.22 9.44
C THR A 27 10.94 10.41 10.64
N GLU A 28 10.07 9.43 10.41
CA GLU A 28 9.62 8.47 11.42
C GLU A 28 10.25 7.10 11.14
N GLN A 29 11.05 6.62 12.09
CA GLN A 29 11.84 5.39 11.95
C GLN A 29 11.40 4.28 12.93
N ASP A 30 10.48 4.56 13.86
CA ASP A 30 10.03 3.59 14.85
C ASP A 30 8.99 2.62 14.27
N ILE A 31 9.40 1.85 13.27
CA ILE A 31 8.58 0.89 12.52
C ILE A 31 9.22 -0.49 12.45
N GLU A 32 8.44 -1.50 12.05
CA GLU A 32 8.94 -2.71 11.41
C GLU A 32 8.54 -2.74 9.94
N VAL A 33 9.28 -3.49 9.15
CA VAL A 33 9.01 -3.71 7.73
C VAL A 33 8.62 -5.17 7.52
N ILE A 34 7.48 -5.41 6.88
CA ILE A 34 7.04 -6.75 6.49
C ILE A 34 6.97 -6.77 4.96
N ILE A 35 7.88 -7.49 4.34
CA ILE A 35 7.85 -7.73 2.89
C ILE A 35 6.92 -8.91 2.65
N SER A 36 5.79 -8.63 2.02
CA SER A 36 4.72 -9.59 1.72
C SER A 36 4.80 -9.97 0.25
N GLU A 37 5.44 -11.10 -0.04
CA GLU A 37 5.65 -11.59 -1.41
C GLU A 37 4.54 -12.55 -1.81
N ASP A 38 3.87 -12.22 -2.92
CA ASP A 38 2.90 -13.11 -3.58
C ASP A 38 3.64 -14.05 -4.54
N GLY A 39 4.53 -14.87 -3.99
CA GLY A 39 5.40 -15.76 -4.72
C GLY A 39 6.55 -16.30 -3.85
N GLU A 40 7.43 -17.06 -4.47
CA GLU A 40 8.68 -17.61 -3.91
C GLU A 40 9.81 -17.38 -4.91
N ASP A 41 10.13 -16.11 -5.19
CA ASP A 41 11.18 -15.77 -6.16
C ASP A 41 12.57 -15.81 -5.52
N THR A 42 13.45 -16.65 -6.08
CA THR A 42 14.82 -16.84 -5.56
C THR A 42 15.66 -15.56 -5.63
N LYS A 43 15.46 -14.72 -6.66
CA LYS A 43 16.16 -13.44 -6.79
C LYS A 43 15.68 -12.46 -5.74
N MET A 44 14.37 -12.45 -5.43
CA MET A 44 13.81 -11.64 -4.35
C MET A 44 14.39 -12.07 -3.00
N ALA A 45 14.40 -13.36 -2.70
CA ALA A 45 14.97 -13.90 -1.46
C ALA A 45 16.46 -13.57 -1.32
N GLU A 46 17.23 -13.69 -2.41
CA GLU A 46 18.65 -13.32 -2.42
C GLU A 46 18.87 -11.83 -2.22
N PHE A 47 18.10 -11.00 -2.92
CA PHE A 47 18.14 -9.54 -2.76
C PHE A 47 17.86 -9.12 -1.32
N ILE A 48 16.79 -9.65 -0.72
CA ILE A 48 16.38 -9.33 0.65
C ILE A 48 17.47 -9.76 1.65
N ARG A 49 18.07 -10.94 1.47
CA ARG A 49 19.16 -11.42 2.35
C ARG A 49 20.39 -10.51 2.30
N GLN A 50 20.67 -9.87 1.16
CA GLN A 50 21.84 -9.00 0.96
C GLN A 50 21.58 -7.53 1.29
N TYR A 51 20.30 -7.11 1.42
CA TYR A 51 19.98 -5.73 1.69
C TYR A 51 20.21 -5.38 3.17
N ASP A 52 20.84 -4.24 3.41
CA ASP A 52 21.13 -3.71 4.75
C ASP A 52 19.89 -2.97 5.30
N PHE A 53 19.09 -3.67 6.10
CA PHE A 53 17.90 -3.16 6.74
C PHE A 53 18.23 -2.40 8.02
N LEU A 54 17.65 -1.21 8.20
CA LEU A 54 17.75 -0.42 9.42
C LEU A 54 16.66 -0.76 10.45
N TRP A 55 15.65 -1.52 10.06
CA TRP A 55 14.46 -1.85 10.87
C TRP A 55 14.34 -3.34 11.11
N PRO A 56 13.64 -3.76 12.17
CA PRO A 56 13.17 -5.13 12.25
C PRO A 56 12.42 -5.49 10.97
N MET A 57 12.84 -6.55 10.29
CA MET A 57 12.29 -6.93 8.99
C MET A 57 11.85 -8.39 9.01
N GLN A 58 10.76 -8.68 8.33
CA GLN A 58 10.28 -10.02 8.05
C GLN A 58 9.99 -10.15 6.56
N HIS A 59 10.38 -11.27 5.95
CA HIS A 59 10.03 -11.63 4.58
C HIS A 59 9.07 -12.81 4.62
N LEU A 60 7.86 -12.61 4.13
CA LEU A 60 6.81 -13.62 4.05
C LEU A 60 6.60 -13.99 2.58
N THR A 61 6.68 -15.28 2.29
CA THR A 61 6.51 -15.83 0.94
C THR A 61 5.35 -16.81 0.89
N GLN A 62 4.83 -17.09 -0.28
CA GLN A 62 3.82 -18.12 -0.52
C GLN A 62 3.99 -18.69 -1.95
N PRO A 63 3.51 -19.92 -2.23
CA PRO A 63 3.53 -20.47 -3.57
C PRO A 63 2.91 -19.53 -4.61
N ASP A 64 3.57 -19.41 -5.78
CA ASP A 64 3.07 -18.59 -6.91
C ASP A 64 1.92 -19.35 -7.61
N GLU A 65 0.72 -19.14 -7.12
CA GLU A 65 -0.53 -19.75 -7.62
C GLU A 65 -1.42 -18.73 -8.36
N GLY A 66 -0.82 -17.80 -9.08
CA GLY A 66 -1.47 -16.65 -9.68
C GLY A 66 -1.76 -15.56 -8.65
N TRP A 67 -2.72 -14.69 -8.91
CA TRP A 67 -3.02 -13.57 -8.01
C TRP A 67 -3.56 -14.06 -6.66
N ARG A 68 -2.78 -13.88 -5.60
CA ARG A 68 -3.14 -14.22 -4.21
C ARG A 68 -2.69 -13.12 -3.23
N LYS A 69 -2.68 -11.88 -3.68
CA LYS A 69 -2.24 -10.71 -2.88
C LYS A 69 -2.97 -10.63 -1.55
N GLU A 70 -4.28 -10.87 -1.53
CA GLU A 70 -5.11 -10.81 -0.34
C GLU A 70 -4.65 -11.82 0.73
N ARG A 71 -4.28 -13.02 0.33
CA ARG A 71 -3.72 -14.06 1.20
C ARG A 71 -2.35 -13.64 1.75
N ALA A 72 -1.49 -13.10 0.90
CA ALA A 72 -0.19 -12.58 1.32
C ALA A 72 -0.36 -11.44 2.34
N LEU A 73 -1.29 -10.52 2.09
CA LEU A 73 -1.61 -9.43 3.02
C LEU A 73 -2.15 -9.93 4.36
N ASN A 74 -3.06 -10.91 4.38
CA ASN A 74 -3.58 -11.51 5.61
C ASN A 74 -2.45 -12.11 6.47
N ARG A 75 -1.51 -12.82 5.86
CA ARG A 75 -0.33 -13.36 6.56
C ARG A 75 0.51 -12.24 7.18
N ALA A 76 0.69 -11.13 6.45
CA ALA A 76 1.40 -9.97 6.98
C ALA A 76 0.65 -9.30 8.15
N VAL A 77 -0.68 -9.19 8.06
CA VAL A 77 -1.53 -8.66 9.13
C VAL A 77 -1.42 -9.50 10.42
N VAL A 78 -1.45 -10.82 10.29
CA VAL A 78 -1.29 -11.74 11.45
C VAL A 78 0.09 -11.60 12.09
N THR A 79 1.12 -11.46 11.27
CA THR A 79 2.52 -11.42 11.71
C THR A 79 2.92 -10.05 12.30
N ALA A 80 2.21 -8.99 11.91
CA ALA A 80 2.48 -7.61 12.35
C ALA A 80 2.44 -7.47 13.88
N LYS A 81 3.43 -6.77 14.44
CA LYS A 81 3.57 -6.53 15.89
C LYS A 81 2.88 -5.24 16.33
N SER A 82 2.74 -4.25 15.44
CA SER A 82 2.02 -3.02 15.73
C SER A 82 0.52 -3.18 15.46
N ASP A 83 -0.31 -2.46 16.24
CA ASP A 83 -1.75 -2.33 15.89
C ASP A 83 -1.99 -1.36 14.73
N TRP A 84 -1.02 -0.52 14.36
CA TRP A 84 -1.17 0.37 13.22
C TRP A 84 -0.47 -0.18 11.99
N LEU A 85 -1.25 -0.52 10.96
CA LEU A 85 -0.77 -1.13 9.71
C LEU A 85 -0.76 -0.07 8.60
N ILE A 86 0.36 0.02 7.88
CA ILE A 86 0.51 0.86 6.69
C ILE A 86 0.78 -0.06 5.50
N PHE A 87 0.01 0.07 4.43
CA PHE A 87 0.10 -0.76 3.24
C PHE A 87 0.64 0.06 2.07
N ILE A 88 1.65 -0.48 1.40
CA ILE A 88 2.21 0.07 0.15
C ILE A 88 2.52 -1.05 -0.83
N ASP A 89 2.64 -0.69 -2.12
CA ASP A 89 3.16 -1.60 -3.14
C ASP A 89 4.69 -1.46 -3.27
N GLY A 90 5.36 -2.52 -3.69
CA GLY A 90 6.83 -2.60 -3.83
C GLY A 90 7.42 -1.75 -4.97
N ASP A 91 6.59 -0.95 -5.63
CA ASP A 91 6.95 0.02 -6.67
C ASP A 91 6.54 1.45 -6.33
N CYS A 92 6.25 1.72 -5.07
CA CYS A 92 5.82 3.03 -4.58
C CYS A 92 6.91 3.68 -3.71
N VAL A 93 7.72 4.56 -4.32
CA VAL A 93 8.76 5.33 -3.63
C VAL A 93 8.13 6.43 -2.77
N LEU A 94 8.61 6.60 -1.55
CA LEU A 94 7.94 7.40 -0.53
C LEU A 94 8.61 8.78 -0.34
N HIS A 95 7.79 9.81 -0.15
CA HIS A 95 8.25 11.09 0.35
C HIS A 95 8.78 10.95 1.80
N PRO A 96 9.83 11.68 2.24
CA PRO A 96 10.43 11.52 3.57
C PRO A 96 9.48 11.63 4.77
N ARG A 97 8.33 12.25 4.62
CA ARG A 97 7.33 12.36 5.70
C ARG A 97 6.12 11.44 5.53
N PHE A 98 6.22 10.43 4.69
CA PHE A 98 5.09 9.53 4.41
C PHE A 98 4.67 8.76 5.67
N ILE A 99 5.60 8.07 6.30
CA ILE A 99 5.35 7.27 7.51
C ILE A 99 4.91 8.17 8.68
N GLU A 100 5.56 9.32 8.85
CA GLU A 100 5.22 10.29 9.90
C GLU A 100 3.72 10.64 9.89
N TRP A 101 3.16 10.92 8.71
CA TRP A 101 1.76 11.32 8.62
C TRP A 101 0.80 10.17 8.87
N HIS A 102 1.10 8.97 8.40
CA HIS A 102 0.32 7.78 8.73
C HIS A 102 0.30 7.51 10.24
N VAL A 103 1.45 7.66 10.90
CA VAL A 103 1.56 7.48 12.36
C VAL A 103 0.89 8.62 13.13
N ARG A 104 1.11 9.87 12.72
CA ARG A 104 0.57 11.06 13.40
C ARG A 104 -0.96 11.12 13.39
N MET A 105 -1.57 10.67 12.30
CA MET A 105 -3.02 10.73 12.09
C MET A 105 -3.73 9.41 12.49
N ARG A 106 -3.00 8.44 13.09
CA ARG A 106 -3.57 7.14 13.46
C ARG A 106 -4.69 7.27 14.49
N GLN A 107 -5.77 6.57 14.24
CA GLN A 107 -6.94 6.51 15.12
C GLN A 107 -7.73 5.24 14.83
N ARG A 108 -8.23 4.55 15.85
CA ARG A 108 -9.16 3.41 15.68
C ARG A 108 -10.47 3.89 15.07
N GLY A 109 -11.14 3.01 14.32
CA GLY A 109 -12.33 3.36 13.56
C GLY A 109 -12.06 4.26 12.35
N VAL A 110 -10.80 4.36 11.91
CA VAL A 110 -10.39 5.21 10.80
C VAL A 110 -9.54 4.41 9.81
N MET A 111 -9.90 4.49 8.53
CA MET A 111 -9.06 4.15 7.40
C MET A 111 -8.43 5.43 6.86
N GLN A 112 -7.12 5.49 6.81
CA GLN A 112 -6.41 6.60 6.18
C GLN A 112 -6.17 6.29 4.70
N ALA A 113 -6.35 7.30 3.86
CA ALA A 113 -6.19 7.17 2.41
C ALA A 113 -5.35 8.31 1.86
N GLY A 114 -4.22 7.98 1.27
CA GLY A 114 -3.43 8.86 0.43
C GLY A 114 -3.75 8.70 -1.05
N LYS A 115 -2.95 9.36 -1.88
CA LYS A 115 -2.96 9.21 -3.35
C LYS A 115 -1.53 8.96 -3.83
N ARG A 116 -1.37 8.70 -5.13
CA ARG A 116 -0.06 8.45 -5.74
C ARG A 116 0.12 9.25 -7.02
N VAL A 117 1.34 9.72 -7.25
CA VAL A 117 1.78 10.22 -8.55
C VAL A 117 2.18 9.03 -9.40
N LYS A 118 1.68 8.91 -10.63
CA LYS A 118 2.18 7.92 -11.58
C LYS A 118 3.31 8.54 -12.40
N LEU A 119 4.51 8.01 -12.28
CA LEU A 119 5.69 8.50 -12.98
C LEU A 119 5.70 8.04 -14.45
N SER A 120 6.36 8.84 -15.30
CA SER A 120 6.67 8.42 -16.67
C SER A 120 7.75 7.34 -16.68
N PRO A 121 7.91 6.56 -17.78
CA PRO A 121 8.98 5.56 -17.90
C PRO A 121 10.37 6.17 -17.67
N GLN A 122 10.63 7.37 -18.21
CA GLN A 122 11.92 8.04 -18.10
C GLN A 122 12.23 8.43 -16.65
N LEU A 123 11.25 8.99 -15.92
CA LEU A 123 11.46 9.37 -14.52
C LEU A 123 11.53 8.15 -13.60
N SER A 124 10.80 7.10 -13.92
CA SER A 124 10.91 5.85 -13.17
C SER A 124 12.31 5.24 -13.30
N GLU A 125 12.88 5.20 -14.51
CA GLU A 125 14.22 4.68 -14.70
C GLU A 125 15.29 5.53 -13.96
N ARG A 126 15.17 6.85 -13.97
CA ARG A 126 16.04 7.72 -13.19
C ARG A 126 15.93 7.46 -11.69
N MET A 127 14.73 7.30 -11.17
CA MET A 127 14.49 6.97 -9.77
C MET A 127 15.07 5.60 -9.39
N LEU A 128 14.97 4.61 -10.29
CA LEU A 128 15.57 3.29 -10.12
C LEU A 128 17.12 3.33 -10.14
N GLN A 129 17.71 4.37 -10.74
CA GLN A 129 19.16 4.64 -10.73
C GLN A 129 19.61 5.44 -9.49
N GLY A 130 18.69 5.82 -8.62
CA GLY A 130 18.98 6.53 -7.38
C GLY A 130 18.83 8.05 -7.44
N ASP A 131 18.33 8.61 -8.57
CA ASP A 131 18.05 10.04 -8.65
C ASP A 131 16.93 10.44 -7.69
N ASN A 132 17.16 11.49 -6.91
CA ASN A 132 16.10 12.09 -6.10
C ASN A 132 15.29 13.08 -6.95
N ILE A 133 14.14 12.64 -7.45
CA ILE A 133 13.21 13.45 -8.28
C ILE A 133 11.92 13.82 -7.55
N CYS A 134 11.85 13.62 -6.25
CA CYS A 134 10.68 13.88 -5.42
C CYS A 134 10.42 15.40 -5.21
N PHE A 135 10.60 16.20 -6.27
CA PHE A 135 10.39 17.62 -6.23
C PHE A 135 9.23 18.04 -7.12
N PHE A 136 8.14 18.52 -6.50
CA PHE A 136 6.88 18.83 -7.16
C PHE A 136 6.97 19.71 -8.42
N PRO A 137 7.67 20.87 -8.43
CA PRO A 137 7.77 21.68 -9.63
C PRO A 137 8.42 20.97 -10.82
N TYR A 138 9.37 20.09 -10.55
CA TYR A 138 10.05 19.32 -11.58
C TYR A 138 9.13 18.39 -12.36
N LEU A 139 8.12 17.80 -11.69
CA LEU A 139 7.19 16.86 -12.30
C LEU A 139 6.26 17.50 -13.34
N PHE A 140 5.94 18.79 -13.20
CA PHE A 140 5.11 19.52 -14.18
C PHE A 140 5.75 19.63 -15.56
N TRP A 141 7.07 19.64 -15.62
CA TRP A 141 7.82 19.78 -16.87
C TRP A 141 8.06 18.43 -17.57
N HIS A 142 7.71 17.31 -16.91
CA HIS A 142 7.90 15.98 -17.47
C HIS A 142 6.58 15.42 -18.04
N ARG A 143 6.56 15.28 -19.37
CA ARG A 143 5.44 14.64 -20.07
C ARG A 143 5.33 13.17 -19.65
N GLY A 144 4.09 12.65 -19.57
CA GLY A 144 3.80 11.24 -19.27
C GLY A 144 3.62 10.91 -17.79
N CYS A 145 3.86 11.86 -16.87
CA CYS A 145 3.41 11.71 -15.48
C CYS A 145 1.91 11.99 -15.36
N ARG A 146 1.24 11.28 -14.44
CA ARG A 146 -0.19 11.45 -14.15
C ARG A 146 -0.38 11.76 -12.67
N TYR A 147 -1.42 12.55 -12.36
CA TYR A 147 -1.75 12.97 -10.99
C TYR A 147 -0.60 13.73 -10.29
N VAL A 148 0.08 14.59 -11.04
CA VAL A 148 1.26 15.33 -10.55
C VAL A 148 0.92 16.29 -9.40
N GLU A 149 -0.33 16.73 -9.31
CA GLU A 149 -0.85 17.54 -8.20
C GLU A 149 -0.80 16.80 -6.85
N GLU A 150 -0.71 15.48 -6.86
CA GLU A 150 -0.57 14.67 -5.65
C GLU A 150 0.87 14.67 -5.10
N ALA A 151 1.85 15.16 -5.87
CA ALA A 151 3.22 15.34 -5.40
C ALA A 151 3.40 16.59 -4.52
N PHE A 152 2.43 17.49 -4.53
CA PHE A 152 2.49 18.68 -3.69
C PHE A 152 2.38 18.31 -2.22
N TYR A 153 3.50 18.34 -1.51
CA TYR A 153 3.53 18.15 -0.06
C TYR A 153 3.24 19.47 0.65
N CYS A 154 2.29 19.48 1.57
CA CYS A 154 2.00 20.63 2.41
C CYS A 154 1.65 20.18 3.83
N GLY A 155 2.58 20.31 4.77
CA GLY A 155 2.36 19.96 6.17
C GLY A 155 1.22 20.74 6.87
N LEU A 156 0.84 21.89 6.31
CA LEU A 156 -0.33 22.66 6.75
C LEU A 156 -1.64 22.14 6.13
N ALA A 157 -1.58 21.25 5.16
CA ALA A 157 -2.75 20.73 4.44
C ALA A 157 -3.75 19.96 5.34
N GLN A 158 -3.37 19.61 6.57
CA GLN A 158 -4.33 19.12 7.56
C GLN A 158 -5.51 20.08 7.79
N TRP A 159 -5.34 21.38 7.52
CA TRP A 159 -6.36 22.41 7.59
C TRP A 159 -7.13 22.58 6.28
N LEU A 160 -6.49 22.23 5.14
CA LEU A 160 -7.01 22.34 3.79
C LEU A 160 -7.28 20.96 3.18
N ARG A 161 -7.73 20.00 3.99
CA ARG A 161 -7.87 18.60 3.57
C ARG A 161 -8.71 18.47 2.31
N ARG A 162 -8.06 18.13 1.21
CA ARG A 162 -8.77 17.67 0.01
C ARG A 162 -9.35 16.28 0.31
N PRO A 163 -10.65 16.06 0.09
CA PRO A 163 -11.27 14.77 0.40
C PRO A 163 -10.68 13.66 -0.48
N VAL A 164 -10.57 12.48 0.09
CA VAL A 164 -10.39 11.23 -0.65
C VAL A 164 -11.71 10.49 -0.58
N LYS A 165 -12.22 10.06 -1.74
CA LYS A 165 -13.47 9.33 -1.82
C LYS A 165 -13.26 7.84 -1.63
N HIS A 166 -12.10 7.31 -2.06
CA HIS A 166 -11.79 5.89 -2.09
C HIS A 166 -10.37 5.61 -1.61
N LEU A 167 -10.19 4.46 -0.98
CA LEU A 167 -8.88 3.92 -0.66
C LEU A 167 -8.03 3.73 -1.92
N VAL A 168 -6.74 3.60 -1.71
CA VAL A 168 -5.77 3.17 -2.72
C VAL A 168 -4.88 2.16 -2.03
N GLY A 169 -4.89 0.91 -2.46
CA GLY A 169 -4.20 -0.21 -1.81
C GLY A 169 -2.72 0.04 -1.53
N SER A 170 -2.08 0.84 -2.39
CA SER A 170 -0.68 1.24 -2.21
C SER A 170 -0.46 2.42 -1.24
N ASN A 171 -1.49 3.09 -0.74
CA ASN A 171 -1.37 4.24 0.16
C ASN A 171 -2.55 4.29 1.14
N MET A 172 -2.61 3.31 2.01
CA MET A 172 -3.64 3.23 3.04
C MET A 172 -3.06 2.76 4.36
N SER A 173 -3.73 3.11 5.45
CA SER A 173 -3.43 2.58 6.77
C SER A 173 -4.66 2.49 7.65
N MET A 174 -4.64 1.55 8.59
CA MET A 174 -5.74 1.28 9.50
C MET A 174 -5.28 0.49 10.73
N SER A 175 -6.12 0.43 11.75
CA SER A 175 -5.86 -0.42 12.90
C SER A 175 -5.98 -1.90 12.53
N ARG A 176 -5.02 -2.71 12.96
CA ARG A 176 -5.07 -4.17 12.86
C ARG A 176 -6.32 -4.73 13.52
N THR A 177 -6.69 -4.19 14.68
CA THR A 177 -7.88 -4.62 15.40
C THR A 177 -9.14 -4.40 14.57
N ASP A 178 -9.28 -3.24 13.91
CA ASP A 178 -10.46 -2.94 13.08
C ASP A 178 -10.50 -3.82 11.82
N LEU A 179 -9.33 -4.10 11.21
CA LEU A 179 -9.22 -4.99 10.05
C LEU A 179 -9.54 -6.45 10.42
N MET A 180 -9.08 -6.92 11.57
CA MET A 180 -9.39 -8.26 12.06
C MET A 180 -10.87 -8.43 12.38
N ALA A 181 -11.57 -7.37 12.82
CA ALA A 181 -13.02 -7.42 13.10
C ALA A 181 -13.88 -7.76 11.86
N ILE A 182 -13.35 -7.50 10.66
CA ILE A 182 -13.99 -7.89 9.38
C ILE A 182 -13.37 -9.14 8.76
N ASN A 183 -12.54 -9.86 9.52
CA ASN A 183 -11.79 -11.06 9.12
C ASN A 183 -10.73 -10.78 8.03
N GLY A 184 -10.12 -9.58 8.02
CA GLY A 184 -9.04 -9.24 7.09
C GLY A 184 -9.49 -9.05 5.64
N PHE A 185 -8.58 -9.34 4.72
CA PHE A 185 -8.82 -9.32 3.28
C PHE A 185 -9.56 -10.60 2.86
N ASP A 186 -10.49 -10.50 1.91
CA ASP A 186 -11.21 -11.66 1.39
C ASP A 186 -10.38 -12.39 0.31
N GLU A 187 -9.90 -13.59 0.61
CA GLU A 187 -9.04 -14.41 -0.26
C GLU A 187 -9.77 -15.00 -1.48
N ASN A 188 -11.08 -14.76 -1.63
CA ASN A 188 -11.81 -15.14 -2.83
C ASN A 188 -11.55 -14.22 -4.03
N TYR A 189 -10.92 -13.07 -3.81
CA TYR A 189 -10.43 -12.22 -4.90
C TYR A 189 -9.14 -12.82 -5.49
N THR A 190 -9.23 -13.33 -6.71
CA THR A 190 -8.15 -14.04 -7.39
C THR A 190 -7.72 -13.39 -8.69
N LEU A 191 -8.11 -12.13 -8.88
CA LEU A 191 -7.74 -11.28 -10.02
C LEU A 191 -7.29 -9.91 -9.50
N PRO A 192 -6.41 -9.19 -10.22
CA PRO A 192 -5.96 -7.86 -9.83
C PRO A 192 -7.11 -6.86 -9.76
N ALA A 193 -6.93 -5.83 -8.93
CA ALA A 193 -7.92 -4.79 -8.61
C ALA A 193 -9.18 -5.31 -7.88
N THR A 194 -9.85 -4.45 -7.16
CA THR A 194 -11.10 -4.67 -6.39
C THR A 194 -10.87 -5.25 -5.00
N GLY A 195 -9.99 -6.25 -4.80
CA GLY A 195 -9.86 -6.97 -3.53
C GLY A 195 -9.26 -6.13 -2.41
N GLU A 196 -8.09 -5.57 -2.61
CA GLU A 196 -7.30 -4.95 -1.54
C GLU A 196 -7.75 -3.53 -1.15
N ASP A 197 -8.46 -2.81 -2.01
CA ASP A 197 -8.88 -1.44 -1.70
C ASP A 197 -10.41 -1.26 -1.71
N TYR A 198 -11.07 -1.57 -2.83
CA TYR A 198 -12.51 -1.35 -2.95
C TYR A 198 -13.32 -2.26 -2.01
N ASP A 199 -12.94 -3.54 -1.89
CA ASP A 199 -13.62 -4.48 -1.00
C ASP A 199 -13.39 -4.12 0.48
N ILE A 200 -12.16 -3.86 0.88
CA ILE A 200 -11.82 -3.44 2.24
C ILE A 200 -12.55 -2.15 2.60
N GLU A 201 -12.63 -1.17 1.69
CA GLU A 201 -13.30 0.10 1.94
C GLU A 201 -14.74 -0.09 2.41
N TRP A 202 -15.54 -0.80 1.60
CA TRP A 202 -16.96 -0.95 1.94
C TRP A 202 -17.18 -1.81 3.18
N ARG A 203 -16.37 -2.88 3.38
CA ARG A 203 -16.49 -3.74 4.57
C ARG A 203 -16.13 -3.02 5.86
N MET A 204 -15.07 -2.25 5.84
CA MET A 204 -14.68 -1.41 6.98
C MET A 204 -15.71 -0.32 7.25
N GLN A 205 -16.30 0.31 6.22
CA GLN A 205 -17.38 1.28 6.39
C GLN A 205 -18.64 0.64 6.98
N ALA A 206 -19.01 -0.54 6.52
CA ALA A 206 -20.14 -1.31 7.08
C ALA A 206 -19.90 -1.68 8.56
N ASN A 207 -18.63 -1.85 8.96
CA ASN A 207 -18.20 -2.05 10.36
C ASN A 207 -18.04 -0.73 11.16
N GLY A 208 -18.48 0.41 10.61
CA GLY A 208 -18.48 1.70 11.30
C GLY A 208 -17.21 2.54 11.15
N CYS A 209 -16.24 2.12 10.38
CA CYS A 209 -15.02 2.89 10.12
C CYS A 209 -15.28 4.01 9.10
N ARG A 210 -14.54 5.12 9.22
CA ARG A 210 -14.61 6.25 8.29
C ARG A 210 -13.29 6.47 7.57
N ILE A 211 -13.34 7.06 6.37
CA ILE A 211 -12.14 7.43 5.62
C ILE A 211 -11.63 8.80 6.08
N VAL A 212 -10.31 8.90 6.29
CA VAL A 212 -9.59 10.17 6.54
C VAL A 212 -8.53 10.35 5.46
N SER A 213 -8.57 11.51 4.81
CA SER A 213 -7.64 11.84 3.73
C SER A 213 -6.25 12.19 4.25
N LEU A 214 -5.21 11.59 3.63
CA LEU A 214 -3.81 11.99 3.76
C LEU A 214 -3.27 12.62 2.47
N ARG A 215 -4.15 13.09 1.56
CA ARG A 215 -3.70 13.79 0.35
C ARG A 215 -2.82 14.97 0.71
N ASN A 216 -1.73 15.12 -0.04
CA ASN A 216 -0.73 16.16 0.15
C ASN A 216 0.02 16.11 1.50
N LEU A 217 -0.16 15.04 2.28
CA LEU A 217 0.57 14.72 3.50
C LEU A 217 1.44 13.47 3.31
N ALA A 218 0.82 12.33 3.05
CA ALA A 218 1.51 11.08 2.74
C ALA A 218 1.68 10.95 1.21
N VAL A 219 2.67 11.64 0.66
CA VAL A 219 2.96 11.65 -0.78
C VAL A 219 3.78 10.43 -1.15
N GLN A 220 3.43 9.80 -2.29
CA GLN A 220 4.21 8.70 -2.87
C GLN A 220 4.25 8.77 -4.39
N TYR A 221 5.26 8.14 -4.98
CA TYR A 221 5.57 8.12 -6.40
C TYR A 221 5.59 6.69 -6.89
N HIS A 222 4.59 6.35 -7.72
CA HIS A 222 4.44 5.02 -8.29
C HIS A 222 5.29 4.91 -9.55
N LEU A 223 6.21 3.99 -9.56
CA LEU A 223 7.07 3.70 -10.70
C LEU A 223 6.24 3.17 -11.87
N TYR A 224 6.70 3.47 -13.08
CA TYR A 224 6.03 3.02 -14.28
C TYR A 224 6.21 1.51 -14.48
N HIS A 225 5.12 0.82 -14.68
CA HIS A 225 5.08 -0.51 -15.25
C HIS A 225 3.93 -0.62 -16.25
N LYS A 226 4.00 -1.59 -17.18
CA LYS A 226 2.89 -1.88 -18.09
C LYS A 226 1.69 -2.37 -17.27
N GLU A 227 0.56 -1.70 -17.43
CA GLU A 227 -0.69 -2.14 -16.81
C GLU A 227 -1.25 -3.33 -17.60
N ASN A 228 -1.23 -4.52 -17.04
CA ASN A 228 -1.84 -5.72 -17.60
C ASN A 228 -3.20 -5.94 -16.92
N TRP A 229 -4.14 -5.03 -17.15
CA TRP A 229 -5.50 -5.17 -16.65
C TRP A 229 -6.24 -6.23 -17.48
N GLN A 230 -6.32 -7.43 -16.94
CA GLN A 230 -7.23 -8.45 -17.44
C GLN A 230 -8.50 -8.41 -16.59
N GLU A 231 -9.63 -8.77 -17.19
CA GLU A 231 -10.96 -9.01 -16.68
C GLU A 231 -11.21 -8.72 -15.17
N GLN A 232 -11.79 -7.55 -14.88
CA GLN A 232 -12.16 -7.16 -13.50
C GLN A 232 -13.61 -7.52 -13.17
N GLU A 233 -14.41 -7.90 -14.16
CA GLU A 233 -15.85 -8.07 -14.04
C GLU A 233 -16.20 -9.15 -13.00
N ARG A 234 -15.46 -10.25 -12.97
CA ARG A 234 -15.69 -11.35 -12.03
C ARG A 234 -15.55 -10.89 -10.57
N ASN A 235 -14.51 -10.13 -10.24
CA ASN A 235 -14.30 -9.59 -8.90
C ASN A 235 -15.41 -8.59 -8.53
N MET A 236 -15.85 -7.76 -9.47
CA MET A 236 -16.92 -6.80 -9.23
C MET A 236 -18.29 -7.46 -9.03
N ILE A 237 -18.60 -8.53 -9.78
CA ILE A 237 -19.81 -9.33 -9.58
C ILE A 237 -19.82 -9.94 -8.18
N TYR A 238 -18.70 -10.56 -7.78
CA TYR A 238 -18.54 -11.13 -6.44
C TYR A 238 -18.72 -10.07 -5.35
N CYS A 239 -18.04 -8.94 -5.45
CA CYS A 239 -18.14 -7.84 -4.49
C CYS A 239 -19.59 -7.35 -4.33
N ARG A 240 -20.30 -7.08 -5.43
CA ARG A 240 -21.72 -6.67 -5.40
C ARG A 240 -22.60 -7.70 -4.74
N ALA A 241 -22.34 -8.99 -4.95
CA ALA A 241 -23.08 -10.06 -4.30
C ALA A 241 -22.85 -10.09 -2.78
N GLN A 242 -21.64 -9.81 -2.30
CA GLN A 242 -21.37 -9.69 -0.86
C GLN A 242 -22.02 -8.43 -0.27
N GLN A 243 -21.95 -7.30 -0.98
CA GLN A 243 -22.62 -6.05 -0.57
C GLN A 243 -24.13 -6.23 -0.44
N ALA A 244 -24.79 -6.88 -1.41
CA ALA A 244 -26.22 -7.15 -1.39
C ALA A 244 -26.65 -7.99 -0.17
N LYS A 245 -25.76 -8.83 0.35
CA LYS A 245 -25.99 -9.66 1.55
C LYS A 245 -25.55 -8.98 2.84
N ASN A 246 -24.99 -7.78 2.76
CA ASN A 246 -24.32 -7.09 3.86
C ASN A 246 -23.26 -7.97 4.57
N ALA A 247 -22.55 -8.81 3.80
CA ALA A 247 -21.56 -9.76 4.31
C ALA A 247 -20.18 -9.07 4.49
N TYR A 248 -20.11 -8.07 5.38
CA TYR A 248 -18.90 -7.30 5.60
C TYR A 248 -17.81 -8.06 6.40
N VAL A 249 -18.15 -9.13 7.09
CA VAL A 249 -17.18 -10.08 7.62
C VAL A 249 -17.01 -11.20 6.59
N CYS A 250 -15.84 -11.27 5.94
CA CYS A 250 -15.62 -12.31 4.94
C CYS A 250 -15.48 -13.70 5.57
N LYS A 251 -15.86 -14.73 4.81
CA LYS A 251 -15.76 -16.13 5.28
C LYS A 251 -14.35 -16.69 5.07
N ASN A 252 -13.67 -16.26 4.00
CA ASN A 252 -12.36 -16.73 3.62
C ASN A 252 -11.35 -15.58 3.80
N GLY A 253 -10.87 -15.41 5.02
CA GLY A 253 -9.95 -14.36 5.40
C GLY A 253 -8.89 -14.89 6.36
N ILE A 254 -8.56 -14.12 7.40
CA ILE A 254 -7.54 -14.47 8.40
C ILE A 254 -7.94 -15.75 9.18
N HIS A 255 -9.22 -15.89 9.48
CA HIS A 255 -9.78 -17.07 10.15
C HIS A 255 -10.75 -17.75 9.19
N PRO A 256 -10.48 -18.99 8.76
CA PRO A 256 -11.36 -19.74 7.87
C PRO A 256 -12.69 -20.17 8.55
#